data_3735ca3ee55c39739c0bc80cf852926b
#
_entry.id   3735ca3ee55c39739c0bc80cf852926b
#
_cell.length_a   1.000
_cell.length_b   1.000
_cell.length_c   1.000
_cell.angle_alpha   90.00
_cell.angle_beta   90.00
_cell.angle_gamma   90.00
#
_symmetry.space_group_name_H-M   'P 1'
#
loop_
_entity.id
_entity.type
_entity.pdbx_description
1 polymer ?
#
loop_
_entity_poly.entity_id
_entity_poly.type
_entity_poly.pdbx_seq_one_letter_code
_entity_poly.pdbx_strand_id
1 'polypeptide(L)'
;QCEFGCAGQVGVGRPARPPTQRARGLQFAFGVGERESHRLALRRAATSGDPRYFLGTDSAPHARHAKEAACGCAGCYTAFAAIELYAEAFEQRNALDKLEVFASQHGPDFYGLPRNTDRITLVRDEWNAPASLPFGEQEVIPLRAGEKLRWRLLEEQA
;
A
#
# COMPACT_ATOMS: atom_id res chain seq x y z
N GLN A 1 -22.97 -19.09 -11.60
CA GLN A 1 -21.92 -19.93 -10.99
C GLN A 1 -20.64 -19.10 -11.01
N CYS A 2 -20.43 -18.27 -9.97
CA CYS A 2 -19.18 -17.52 -9.81
C CYS A 2 -18.17 -18.43 -9.12
N GLU A 3 -17.53 -19.31 -9.90
CA GLU A 3 -16.36 -20.06 -9.45
C GLU A 3 -15.10 -19.28 -9.84
N PHE A 4 -14.75 -18.26 -9.09
CA PHE A 4 -13.36 -17.82 -8.98
C PHE A 4 -13.24 -17.07 -7.65
N GLY A 5 -12.72 -17.77 -6.66
CA GLY A 5 -12.16 -17.12 -5.49
C GLY A 5 -11.04 -16.20 -5.94
N CYS A 6 -11.26 -14.88 -5.86
CA CYS A 6 -10.20 -13.89 -5.91
C CYS A 6 -9.39 -14.01 -4.61
N ALA A 7 -8.77 -15.16 -4.39
CA ALA A 7 -7.70 -15.29 -3.44
C ALA A 7 -6.47 -14.67 -4.10
N GLY A 8 -6.13 -13.46 -3.70
CA GLY A 8 -4.87 -12.83 -4.07
C GLY A 8 -3.72 -13.72 -3.66
N GLN A 9 -3.28 -14.58 -4.56
CA GLN A 9 -2.03 -15.32 -4.37
C GLN A 9 -0.89 -14.33 -4.51
N VAL A 10 -0.28 -14.00 -3.38
CA VAL A 10 1.05 -13.44 -3.34
C VAL A 10 1.98 -14.44 -4.05
N GLY A 11 2.39 -14.09 -5.27
CA GLY A 11 3.36 -14.85 -6.04
C GLY A 11 4.70 -14.85 -5.29
N VAL A 12 4.96 -15.87 -4.50
CA VAL A 12 6.23 -16.06 -3.83
C VAL A 12 7.14 -16.85 -4.76
N GLY A 13 8.02 -16.15 -5.47
CA GLY A 13 9.24 -16.75 -6.01
C GLY A 13 10.09 -17.24 -4.84
N ARG A 14 10.27 -18.55 -4.70
CA ARG A 14 11.03 -19.14 -3.61
C ARG A 14 12.54 -19.01 -3.83
N PRO A 15 13.29 -18.59 -2.79
CA PRO A 15 14.33 -19.46 -2.22
C PRO A 15 13.86 -19.97 -0.85
N ALA A 16 14.25 -21.20 -0.53
CA ALA A 16 13.87 -21.89 0.69
C ALA A 16 14.45 -21.18 1.92
N ARG A 17 13.59 -20.47 2.67
CA ARG A 17 13.86 -19.98 4.03
C ARG A 17 12.80 -20.51 4.99
N PRO A 18 13.14 -20.72 6.25
CA PRO A 18 12.24 -21.36 7.22
C PRO A 18 10.95 -20.54 7.40
N PRO A 19 9.85 -21.19 7.78
CA PRO A 19 8.49 -20.63 7.74
C PRO A 19 8.20 -19.45 8.70
N THR A 20 9.17 -19.02 9.49
CA THR A 20 9.04 -17.95 10.48
C THR A 20 9.29 -16.53 9.95
N GLN A 21 9.69 -16.37 8.69
CA GLN A 21 9.97 -15.05 8.09
C GLN A 21 9.08 -14.78 6.87
N ARG A 22 7.79 -14.81 7.03
CA ARG A 22 6.87 -14.29 6.01
C ARG A 22 6.75 -12.79 6.18
N ALA A 23 7.29 -12.03 5.23
CA ALA A 23 6.88 -10.64 5.04
C ALA A 23 5.36 -10.62 4.82
N ARG A 24 4.63 -9.89 5.64
CA ARG A 24 3.20 -9.67 5.44
C ARG A 24 3.04 -8.29 4.83
N GLY A 25 2.62 -8.26 3.56
CA GLY A 25 2.19 -7.02 2.91
C GLY A 25 1.15 -6.30 3.77
N LEU A 26 1.32 -5.00 3.93
CA LEU A 26 0.50 -4.18 4.83
C LEU A 26 -0.68 -3.50 4.15
N GLN A 27 -1.32 -4.19 3.21
CA GLN A 27 -2.57 -3.74 2.58
C GLN A 27 -3.63 -3.33 3.62
N PHE A 28 -3.61 -3.95 4.79
CA PHE A 28 -4.56 -3.72 5.87
C PHE A 28 -4.25 -2.50 6.77
N ALA A 29 -3.13 -1.82 6.57
CA ALA A 29 -2.79 -0.64 7.36
C ALA A 29 -3.79 0.51 7.17
N PHE A 30 -4.53 0.51 6.07
CA PHE A 30 -5.51 1.53 5.71
C PHE A 30 -6.94 1.24 6.16
N GLY A 31 -7.19 0.13 6.84
CA GLY A 31 -8.49 -0.15 7.46
C GLY A 31 -9.52 -0.83 6.56
N VAL A 32 -9.09 -1.49 5.49
CA VAL A 32 -9.99 -2.20 4.60
C VAL A 32 -10.28 -3.60 5.16
N GLY A 33 -11.49 -3.82 5.62
CA GLY A 33 -12.04 -5.16 5.88
C GLY A 33 -11.72 -5.81 7.23
N GLU A 34 -11.01 -5.14 8.14
CA GLU A 34 -10.57 -5.74 9.39
C GLU A 34 -11.12 -5.01 10.63
N ARG A 35 -11.10 -5.68 11.77
CA ARG A 35 -11.46 -5.05 13.04
C ARG A 35 -10.46 -3.95 13.38
N GLU A 36 -10.92 -2.89 14.07
CA GLU A 36 -10.08 -1.77 14.48
C GLU A 36 -8.82 -2.23 15.26
N SER A 37 -8.93 -3.28 16.07
CA SER A 37 -7.79 -3.85 16.77
C SER A 37 -6.71 -4.39 15.82
N HIS A 38 -7.11 -5.00 14.70
CA HIS A 38 -6.19 -5.50 13.67
C HIS A 38 -5.53 -4.34 12.93
N ARG A 39 -6.28 -3.33 12.55
CA ARG A 39 -5.77 -2.12 11.91
C ARG A 39 -4.70 -1.44 12.79
N LEU A 40 -4.97 -1.29 14.08
CA LEU A 40 -4.03 -0.71 15.04
C LEU A 40 -2.77 -1.57 15.22
N ALA A 41 -2.92 -2.90 15.26
CA ALA A 41 -1.78 -3.82 15.36
C ALA A 41 -0.88 -3.75 14.13
N LEU A 42 -1.46 -3.73 12.92
CA LEU A 42 -0.72 -3.59 11.67
C LEU A 42 0.01 -2.24 11.58
N ARG A 43 -0.64 -1.14 11.98
CA ARG A 43 0.00 0.18 12.04
C ARG A 43 1.18 0.19 13.01
N ARG A 44 1.05 -0.42 14.20
CA ARG A 44 2.15 -0.55 15.15
C ARG A 44 3.31 -1.35 14.56
N ALA A 45 3.02 -2.46 13.88
CA ALA A 45 4.03 -3.28 13.24
C ALA A 45 4.79 -2.51 12.15
N ALA A 46 4.06 -1.84 11.23
CA ALA A 46 4.67 -1.03 10.15
C ALA A 46 5.58 0.08 10.68
N THR A 47 5.13 0.78 11.72
CA THR A 47 5.85 1.92 12.28
C THR A 47 6.86 1.55 13.37
N SER A 48 7.09 0.26 13.61
CA SER A 48 8.01 -0.21 14.65
C SER A 48 9.49 0.02 14.32
N GLY A 49 9.84 0.02 13.04
CA GLY A 49 11.23 -0.05 12.56
C GLY A 49 11.78 -1.47 12.50
N ASP A 50 10.95 -2.49 12.76
CA ASP A 50 11.35 -3.89 12.66
C ASP A 50 11.52 -4.28 11.17
N PRO A 51 12.71 -4.79 10.76
CA PRO A 51 13.00 -5.10 9.35
C PRO A 51 12.17 -6.23 8.77
N ARG A 52 11.38 -6.93 9.57
CA ARG A 52 10.41 -7.91 9.09
C ARG A 52 9.20 -7.28 8.39
N TYR A 53 9.00 -5.97 8.57
CA TYR A 53 7.90 -5.23 7.97
C TYR A 53 8.45 -4.19 7.00
N PHE A 54 7.97 -4.23 5.78
CA PHE A 54 8.35 -3.29 4.72
C PHE A 54 7.19 -3.04 3.77
N LEU A 55 7.35 -2.04 2.92
CA LEU A 55 6.34 -1.60 1.98
C LEU A 55 5.91 -2.73 1.04
N GLY A 56 4.62 -2.95 0.98
CA GLY A 56 3.94 -3.75 -0.03
C GLY A 56 2.57 -3.14 -0.23
N THR A 57 2.33 -2.54 -1.40
CA THR A 57 1.05 -1.88 -1.68
C THR A 57 -0.06 -2.88 -1.90
N ASP A 58 0.26 -4.04 -2.47
CA ASP A 58 -0.70 -5.07 -2.92
C ASP A 58 -1.90 -4.42 -3.62
N SER A 59 -1.60 -3.41 -4.46
CA SER A 59 -2.60 -2.61 -5.14
C SER A 59 -3.37 -3.47 -6.13
N ALA A 60 -4.69 -3.50 -5.98
CA ALA A 60 -5.58 -4.34 -6.77
C ALA A 60 -6.59 -3.47 -7.57
N PRO A 61 -6.17 -2.95 -8.74
CA PRO A 61 -7.05 -2.19 -9.60
C PRO A 61 -8.07 -3.11 -10.26
N HIS A 62 -9.35 -2.86 -10.02
CA HIS A 62 -10.47 -3.50 -10.69
C HIS A 62 -11.38 -2.43 -11.24
N ALA A 63 -11.92 -2.67 -12.44
CA ALA A 63 -12.92 -1.78 -13.00
C ALA A 63 -14.11 -1.61 -12.06
N ARG A 64 -14.68 -0.42 -12.00
CA ARG A 64 -15.76 -0.06 -11.08
C ARG A 64 -16.90 -1.07 -11.09
N HIS A 65 -17.38 -1.44 -12.29
CA HIS A 65 -18.49 -2.38 -12.40
C HIS A 65 -18.17 -3.77 -11.82
N ALA A 66 -16.92 -4.24 -11.94
CA ALA A 66 -16.48 -5.51 -11.36
C ALA A 66 -16.35 -5.41 -9.84
N LYS A 67 -15.95 -4.23 -9.33
CA LYS A 67 -15.82 -3.95 -7.91
C LYS A 67 -17.18 -3.83 -7.21
N GLU A 68 -18.13 -3.16 -7.88
CA GLU A 68 -19.49 -2.90 -7.37
C GLU A 68 -20.50 -4.03 -7.70
N ALA A 69 -20.04 -5.13 -8.29
CA ALA A 69 -20.88 -6.30 -8.57
C ALA A 69 -21.22 -7.08 -7.29
N ALA A 70 -22.27 -7.90 -7.34
CA ALA A 70 -22.71 -8.72 -6.21
C ALA A 70 -21.62 -9.66 -5.66
N CYS A 71 -20.68 -10.12 -6.51
CA CYS A 71 -19.53 -10.93 -6.12
C CYS A 71 -18.29 -10.10 -5.76
N GLY A 72 -18.29 -8.80 -5.95
CA GLY A 72 -17.22 -7.82 -5.76
C GLY A 72 -15.78 -8.37 -5.72
N CYS A 73 -14.85 -7.76 -6.43
CA CYS A 73 -13.45 -8.16 -6.35
C CYS A 73 -12.80 -7.66 -5.04
N ALA A 74 -12.02 -8.51 -4.38
CA ALA A 74 -11.28 -8.13 -3.18
C ALA A 74 -10.13 -7.16 -3.49
N GLY A 75 -9.62 -6.48 -2.46
CA GLY A 75 -8.53 -5.51 -2.57
C GLY A 75 -8.98 -4.10 -2.94
N CYS A 76 -8.04 -3.18 -2.99
CA CYS A 76 -8.29 -1.79 -3.34
C CYS A 76 -7.14 -1.22 -4.17
N TYR A 77 -7.43 -0.20 -4.97
CA TYR A 77 -6.41 0.49 -5.76
C TYR A 77 -5.75 1.57 -4.91
N THR A 78 -4.50 1.36 -4.56
CA THR A 78 -3.70 2.24 -3.69
C THR A 78 -2.50 2.85 -4.39
N ALA A 79 -2.03 2.29 -5.52
CA ALA A 79 -0.77 2.67 -6.16
C ALA A 79 -0.69 4.14 -6.58
N PHE A 80 -1.84 4.79 -6.84
CA PHE A 80 -1.92 6.19 -7.27
C PHE A 80 -1.33 7.20 -6.26
N ALA A 81 -1.33 6.87 -4.97
CA ALA A 81 -0.85 7.71 -3.87
C ALA A 81 -0.29 6.86 -2.72
N ALA A 82 0.37 5.75 -3.03
CA ALA A 82 0.76 4.78 -2.02
C ALA A 82 1.67 5.40 -0.95
N ILE A 83 2.70 6.12 -1.34
CA ILE A 83 3.68 6.67 -0.41
C ILE A 83 3.10 7.81 0.44
N GLU A 84 2.22 8.62 -0.13
CA GLU A 84 1.50 9.69 0.58
C GLU A 84 0.58 9.12 1.65
N LEU A 85 -0.13 8.03 1.33
CA LEU A 85 -1.00 7.33 2.28
C LEU A 85 -0.19 6.71 3.42
N TYR A 86 1.00 6.15 3.12
CA TYR A 86 1.92 5.67 4.15
C TYR A 86 2.46 6.82 5.00
N ALA A 87 2.81 7.95 4.40
CA ALA A 87 3.26 9.14 5.14
C ALA A 87 2.21 9.60 6.17
N GLU A 88 0.93 9.63 5.80
CA GLU A 88 -0.16 9.91 6.75
C GLU A 88 -0.23 8.88 7.89
N ALA A 89 -0.09 7.60 7.57
CA ALA A 89 -0.15 6.53 8.58
C ALA A 89 1.03 6.60 9.56
N PHE A 90 2.23 6.91 9.08
CA PHE A 90 3.43 7.08 9.89
C PHE A 90 3.39 8.36 10.72
N GLU A 91 2.90 9.48 10.13
CA GLU A 91 2.70 10.73 10.84
C GLU A 91 1.77 10.56 12.05
N GLN A 92 0.64 9.89 11.89
CA GLN A 92 -0.33 9.61 12.96
C GLN A 92 0.27 8.78 14.12
N ARG A 93 1.44 8.19 13.91
CA ARG A 93 2.18 7.42 14.91
C ARG A 93 3.45 8.11 15.39
N ASN A 94 3.70 9.35 14.95
CA ASN A 94 4.94 10.10 15.20
C ASN A 94 6.19 9.28 14.81
N ALA A 95 6.15 8.62 13.64
CA ALA A 95 7.18 7.68 13.16
C ALA A 95 7.62 7.99 11.72
N LEU A 96 7.50 9.23 11.25
CA LEU A 96 7.94 9.64 9.91
C LEU A 96 9.43 9.36 9.66
N ASP A 97 10.25 9.44 10.70
CA ASP A 97 11.67 9.09 10.70
C ASP A 97 11.95 7.64 10.26
N LYS A 98 10.96 6.77 10.36
CA LYS A 98 11.06 5.34 9.98
C LYS A 98 10.47 5.04 8.60
N LEU A 99 9.85 6.03 7.95
CA LEU A 99 9.17 5.80 6.67
C LEU A 99 10.16 5.40 5.57
N GLU A 100 11.31 6.06 5.47
CA GLU A 100 12.32 5.73 4.45
C GLU A 100 12.82 4.29 4.60
N VAL A 101 13.16 3.89 5.82
CA VAL A 101 13.67 2.54 6.09
C VAL A 101 12.63 1.49 5.73
N PHE A 102 11.37 1.72 6.12
CA PHE A 102 10.25 0.84 5.81
C PHE A 102 9.97 0.77 4.30
N ALA A 103 9.97 1.91 3.61
CA ALA A 103 9.56 1.98 2.21
C ALA A 103 10.66 1.57 1.22
N SER A 104 11.94 1.82 1.54
CA SER A 104 13.03 1.77 0.56
C SER A 104 14.21 0.87 0.95
N GLN A 105 14.33 0.45 2.22
CA GLN A 105 15.50 -0.29 2.67
C GLN A 105 15.18 -1.74 3.07
N HIS A 106 14.20 -1.95 3.93
CA HIS A 106 13.88 -3.29 4.44
C HIS A 106 13.48 -4.28 3.33
N GLY A 107 12.76 -3.82 2.29
CA GLY A 107 12.37 -4.67 1.16
C GLY A 107 13.56 -5.19 0.37
N PRO A 108 14.43 -4.32 -0.17
CA PRO A 108 15.67 -4.73 -0.83
C PRO A 108 16.54 -5.63 0.04
N ASP A 109 16.75 -5.29 1.30
CA ASP A 109 17.55 -6.09 2.24
C ASP A 109 16.95 -7.51 2.41
N PHE A 110 15.64 -7.62 2.51
CA PHE A 110 14.95 -8.90 2.62
C PHE A 110 15.12 -9.79 1.38
N TYR A 111 15.05 -9.17 0.19
CA TYR A 111 15.18 -9.88 -1.08
C TYR A 111 16.63 -10.03 -1.57
N GLY A 112 17.60 -9.43 -0.88
CA GLY A 112 19.00 -9.39 -1.32
C GLY A 112 19.21 -8.57 -2.59
N LEU A 113 18.42 -7.53 -2.78
CA LEU A 113 18.52 -6.59 -3.90
C LEU A 113 19.32 -5.34 -3.52
N PRO A 114 19.96 -4.66 -4.48
CA PRO A 114 20.56 -3.35 -4.21
C PRO A 114 19.47 -2.35 -3.80
N ARG A 115 19.79 -1.47 -2.87
CA ARG A 115 18.92 -0.35 -2.50
C ARG A 115 18.91 0.69 -3.59
N ASN A 116 17.76 1.34 -3.82
CA ASN A 116 17.65 2.48 -4.72
C ASN A 116 18.51 3.66 -4.20
N THR A 117 19.13 4.38 -5.14
CA THR A 117 19.89 5.60 -4.88
C THR A 117 19.06 6.87 -5.11
N ASP A 118 18.02 6.74 -5.93
CA ASP A 118 17.11 7.85 -6.26
C ASP A 118 16.32 8.31 -5.04
N ARG A 119 16.04 9.59 -4.99
CA ARG A 119 15.31 10.23 -3.90
C ARG A 119 13.98 10.78 -4.39
N ILE A 120 12.99 10.68 -3.54
CA ILE A 120 11.69 11.35 -3.72
C ILE A 120 11.48 12.32 -2.57
N THR A 121 10.74 13.38 -2.82
CA THR A 121 10.42 14.37 -1.81
C THR A 121 8.91 14.37 -1.55
N LEU A 122 8.53 14.19 -0.30
CA LEU A 122 7.15 14.34 0.15
C LEU A 122 7.00 15.67 0.87
N VAL A 123 5.97 16.42 0.53
CA VAL A 123 5.64 17.67 1.20
C VAL A 123 4.28 17.58 1.89
N ARG A 124 4.12 18.31 2.97
CA ARG A 124 2.82 18.46 3.64
C ARG A 124 2.02 19.53 2.89
N ASP A 125 1.33 19.09 1.86
CA ASP A 125 0.48 19.90 1.01
C ASP A 125 -0.81 19.14 0.71
N GLU A 126 -1.94 19.69 1.12
CA GLU A 126 -3.23 19.03 0.97
C GLU A 126 -3.70 19.04 -0.49
N TRP A 127 -4.17 17.92 -0.94
CA TRP A 127 -4.79 17.74 -2.25
C TRP A 127 -5.94 16.74 -2.19
N ASN A 128 -6.82 16.78 -3.20
CA ASN A 128 -7.92 15.84 -3.27
C ASN A 128 -7.53 14.63 -4.13
N ALA A 129 -7.71 13.43 -3.59
CA ALA A 129 -7.64 12.21 -4.38
C ALA A 129 -8.69 12.27 -5.51
N PRO A 130 -8.38 11.83 -6.72
CA PRO A 130 -9.34 11.80 -7.80
C PRO A 130 -10.54 10.92 -7.43
N ALA A 131 -11.74 11.29 -7.91
CA ALA A 131 -12.94 10.49 -7.68
C ALA A 131 -12.88 9.14 -8.43
N SER A 132 -12.26 9.15 -9.61
CA SER A 132 -11.95 7.95 -10.40
C SER A 132 -10.72 8.21 -11.26
N LEU A 133 -10.14 7.15 -11.81
CA LEU A 133 -9.02 7.20 -12.74
C LEU A 133 -9.33 6.34 -13.97
N PRO A 134 -8.80 6.69 -15.15
CA PRO A 134 -8.94 5.86 -16.36
C PRO A 134 -8.37 4.46 -16.16
N PHE A 135 -9.09 3.46 -16.64
CA PHE A 135 -8.67 2.06 -16.62
C PHE A 135 -9.06 1.38 -17.94
N GLY A 136 -8.28 1.62 -18.99
CA GLY A 136 -8.65 1.30 -20.37
C GLY A 136 -9.86 2.12 -20.80
N GLU A 137 -10.91 1.45 -21.30
CA GLU A 137 -12.21 2.07 -21.63
C GLU A 137 -13.14 2.26 -20.43
N GLN A 138 -12.68 1.92 -19.24
CA GLN A 138 -13.44 1.95 -18.00
C GLN A 138 -12.80 2.89 -16.99
N GLU A 139 -13.27 2.84 -15.75
CA GLU A 139 -12.70 3.58 -14.64
C GLU A 139 -12.40 2.67 -13.44
N VAL A 140 -11.39 3.04 -12.65
CA VAL A 140 -11.08 2.47 -11.36
C VAL A 140 -11.31 3.51 -10.27
N ILE A 141 -11.89 3.08 -9.16
CA ILE A 141 -12.09 3.94 -7.98
C ILE A 141 -10.92 3.72 -7.03
N PRO A 142 -10.08 4.74 -6.80
CA PRO A 142 -8.94 4.64 -5.91
C PRO A 142 -9.37 4.61 -4.44
N LEU A 143 -8.48 4.13 -3.57
CA LEU A 143 -8.68 4.22 -2.13
C LEU A 143 -8.79 5.71 -1.74
N ARG A 144 -9.80 6.05 -0.90
CA ARG A 144 -10.10 7.42 -0.48
C ARG A 144 -10.45 8.37 -1.64
N ALA A 145 -11.11 7.83 -2.67
CA ALA A 145 -11.59 8.62 -3.80
C ALA A 145 -12.36 9.88 -3.36
N GLY A 146 -12.00 11.05 -3.89
CA GLY A 146 -12.59 12.35 -3.55
C GLY A 146 -12.25 12.91 -2.17
N GLU A 147 -11.51 12.17 -1.34
CA GLU A 147 -11.09 12.64 -0.03
C GLU A 147 -9.80 13.48 -0.10
N LYS A 148 -9.56 14.26 0.95
CA LYS A 148 -8.30 15.00 1.13
C LYS A 148 -7.18 14.08 1.61
N LEU A 149 -6.04 14.18 0.94
CA LEU A 149 -4.76 13.65 1.36
C LEU A 149 -3.87 14.79 1.84
N ARG A 150 -3.09 14.58 2.90
CA ARG A 150 -2.30 15.63 3.55
C ARG A 150 -0.87 15.72 3.05
N TRP A 151 -0.39 14.69 2.40
CA TRP A 151 0.95 14.59 1.85
C TRP A 151 0.89 14.51 0.35
N ARG A 152 1.86 15.09 -0.32
CA ARG A 152 2.01 15.07 -1.77
C ARG A 152 3.43 14.70 -2.13
N LEU A 153 3.59 13.81 -3.09
CA LEU A 153 4.84 13.55 -3.77
C LEU A 153 5.14 14.74 -4.69
N LEU A 154 6.32 15.36 -4.54
CA LEU A 154 6.79 16.33 -5.52
C LEU A 154 7.31 15.57 -6.74
N GLU A 155 6.74 15.91 -7.90
CA GLU A 155 7.31 15.52 -9.18
C GLU A 155 8.59 16.35 -9.38
N GLU A 156 9.74 15.71 -9.50
CA GLU A 156 10.94 16.39 -9.96
C GLU A 156 10.66 16.84 -11.41
N GLN A 157 10.70 18.14 -11.64
CA GLN A 157 10.66 18.66 -13.02
C GLN A 157 11.98 18.24 -13.68
N ALA A 158 11.88 17.32 -14.64
CA ALA A 158 12.99 16.86 -15.46
C ALA A 158 13.49 17.97 -16.39
#